data_b02d83719335f181168b7c4efacd36bc
#
_entry.id   b02d83719335f181168b7c4efacd36bc
#
_cell.length_a   1.000
_cell.length_b   1.000
_cell.length_c   1.000
_cell.angle_alpha   90.00
_cell.angle_beta   90.00
_cell.angle_gamma   90.00
#
_symmetry.space_group_name_H-M   'P 1'
#
loop_
_entity.id
_entity.type
_entity.pdbx_description
1 polymer ?
#
loop_
_entity_poly.entity_id
_entity_poly.type
_entity_poly.pdbx_seq_one_letter_code
_entity_poly.pdbx_strand_id
1 'polypeptide(L)'
;WSERYAAQAEILRYIGHVADRFDLRSLIRFETRVVSATYDDDAGVWTVRTNRGDSFRARFCIMATGCLSVPNTPDIPGLADFGGTVLHTAQWPHQPVDFTGKRVGVVGTGSSGIQAIPVIAETARQLTVFQRTPNFSLPSRNRPLTEQDHAQFEAGFEAYLESLQHSDFGRVPPGAATAPVPPRDVQWQRYEALWQEGGGAILYAFPNILTHHGVNDVACDFVRGKIREAVHDPLTADDLCPTNHPLGVKRICVDSGYFETFNRPDVTLINLRREPIERFTPTGVQTSERMIELDMLVFATSFDAITGALLAMDISGRDGRTLKEAWADGP
;
A
#
# COMPACT_ATOMS: atom_id res chain seq x y z
N TRP A 1 5.13 -14.09 16.37
CA TRP A 1 5.42 -14.00 14.94
C TRP A 1 6.71 -14.71 14.61
N SER A 2 6.79 -15.30 13.40
CA SER A 2 8.00 -16.01 12.97
C SER A 2 9.09 -15.06 12.46
N GLU A 3 8.69 -13.92 11.95
CA GLU A 3 9.59 -12.93 11.33
C GLU A 3 9.26 -11.51 11.79
N ARG A 4 10.24 -10.60 11.61
CA ARG A 4 10.06 -9.16 11.91
C ARG A 4 8.88 -8.55 11.14
N TYR A 5 8.70 -8.95 9.89
CA TYR A 5 7.55 -8.62 9.04
C TYR A 5 6.88 -9.91 8.61
N ALA A 6 5.91 -10.36 9.39
CA ALA A 6 5.20 -11.60 9.16
C ALA A 6 4.48 -11.60 7.81
N ALA A 7 4.53 -12.73 7.10
CA ALA A 7 3.82 -12.91 5.84
C ALA A 7 2.30 -12.95 6.03
N GLN A 8 1.55 -12.62 4.97
CA GLN A 8 0.09 -12.57 4.96
C GLN A 8 -0.56 -13.85 5.52
N ALA A 9 -0.03 -15.02 5.17
CA ALA A 9 -0.57 -16.30 5.65
C ALA A 9 -0.49 -16.46 7.18
N GLU A 10 0.54 -15.93 7.81
CA GLU A 10 0.67 -15.94 9.28
C GLU A 10 -0.28 -14.96 9.93
N ILE A 11 -0.42 -13.76 9.36
CA ILE A 11 -1.37 -12.75 9.83
C ILE A 11 -2.80 -13.30 9.72
N LEU A 12 -3.15 -13.97 8.63
CA LEU A 12 -4.47 -14.58 8.44
C LEU A 12 -4.76 -15.68 9.48
N ARG A 13 -3.76 -16.53 9.81
CA ARG A 13 -3.91 -17.53 10.90
C ARG A 13 -4.17 -16.86 12.24
N TYR A 14 -3.46 -15.76 12.54
CA TYR A 14 -3.69 -15.00 13.77
C TYR A 14 -5.11 -14.40 13.83
N ILE A 15 -5.58 -13.77 12.74
CA ILE A 15 -6.95 -13.24 12.67
C ILE A 15 -7.98 -14.36 12.84
N GLY A 16 -7.75 -15.52 12.21
CA GLY A 16 -8.58 -16.71 12.39
C GLY A 16 -8.63 -17.18 13.86
N HIS A 17 -7.47 -17.25 14.51
CA HIS A 17 -7.39 -17.60 15.94
C HIS A 17 -8.17 -16.61 16.83
N VAL A 18 -8.09 -15.30 16.57
CA VAL A 18 -8.86 -14.28 17.31
C VAL A 18 -10.37 -14.49 17.07
N ALA A 19 -10.78 -14.72 15.82
CA ALA A 19 -12.17 -14.95 15.49
C ALA A 19 -12.75 -16.18 16.20
N ASP A 20 -11.98 -17.26 16.28
CA ASP A 20 -12.39 -18.51 16.93
C ASP A 20 -12.38 -18.37 18.47
N ARG A 21 -11.36 -17.72 19.04
CA ARG A 21 -11.25 -17.52 20.50
C ARG A 21 -12.38 -16.68 21.09
N PHE A 22 -12.88 -15.73 20.34
CA PHE A 22 -13.95 -14.82 20.79
C PHE A 22 -15.32 -15.15 20.16
N ASP A 23 -15.45 -16.29 19.48
CA ASP A 23 -16.66 -16.72 18.77
C ASP A 23 -17.26 -15.62 17.87
N LEU A 24 -16.39 -14.88 17.17
CA LEU A 24 -16.84 -13.75 16.34
C LEU A 24 -17.60 -14.21 15.10
N ARG A 25 -17.35 -15.44 14.62
CA ARG A 25 -17.99 -15.94 13.39
C ARG A 25 -19.51 -16.07 13.53
N SER A 26 -20.00 -16.42 14.72
CA SER A 26 -21.45 -16.50 15.01
C SER A 26 -22.15 -15.14 14.93
N LEU A 27 -21.40 -14.04 15.09
CA LEU A 27 -21.89 -12.66 15.05
C LEU A 27 -21.80 -12.03 13.64
N ILE A 28 -21.19 -12.71 12.66
CA ILE A 28 -20.94 -12.19 11.33
C ILE A 28 -21.85 -12.87 10.32
N ARG A 29 -22.52 -12.08 9.49
CA ARG A 29 -23.24 -12.59 8.30
C ARG A 29 -22.31 -12.51 7.09
N PHE A 30 -21.68 -13.63 6.79
CA PHE A 30 -20.81 -13.76 5.63
C PHE A 30 -21.57 -13.68 4.31
N GLU A 31 -20.86 -13.40 3.21
CA GLU A 31 -21.40 -13.28 1.85
C GLU A 31 -22.59 -12.30 1.76
N THR A 32 -22.61 -11.31 2.67
CA THR A 32 -23.71 -10.36 2.81
C THR A 32 -23.15 -8.95 2.69
N ARG A 33 -23.50 -8.26 1.62
CA ARG A 33 -23.06 -6.87 1.37
C ARG A 33 -24.18 -5.90 1.69
N VAL A 34 -23.87 -4.88 2.50
CA VAL A 34 -24.76 -3.74 2.72
C VAL A 34 -24.83 -2.91 1.43
N VAL A 35 -26.05 -2.63 0.98
CA VAL A 35 -26.30 -1.83 -0.23
C VAL A 35 -26.86 -0.45 0.12
N SER A 36 -27.55 -0.30 1.23
CA SER A 36 -28.00 1.01 1.72
C SER A 36 -28.10 1.08 3.23
N ALA A 37 -27.96 2.29 3.75
CA ALA A 37 -28.20 2.63 5.15
C ALA A 37 -28.94 3.98 5.21
N THR A 38 -30.17 3.98 5.72
CA THR A 38 -31.02 5.18 5.78
C THR A 38 -31.37 5.48 7.23
N TYR A 39 -31.14 6.72 7.65
CA TYR A 39 -31.55 7.19 8.97
C TYR A 39 -32.98 7.68 8.94
N ASP A 40 -33.77 7.24 9.90
CA ASP A 40 -35.14 7.64 10.14
C ASP A 40 -35.14 8.66 11.29
N ASP A 41 -35.38 9.93 10.96
CA ASP A 41 -35.31 11.04 11.93
C ASP A 41 -36.40 10.94 13.02
N ASP A 42 -37.62 10.49 12.65
CA ASP A 42 -38.75 10.39 13.55
C ASP A 42 -38.55 9.24 14.56
N ALA A 43 -38.07 8.10 14.06
CA ALA A 43 -37.83 6.92 14.88
C ALA A 43 -36.45 6.91 15.56
N GLY A 44 -35.50 7.75 15.14
CA GLY A 44 -34.14 7.82 15.66
C GLY A 44 -33.31 6.54 15.41
N VAL A 45 -33.55 5.86 14.30
CA VAL A 45 -32.92 4.57 13.98
C VAL A 45 -32.41 4.51 12.54
N TRP A 46 -31.41 3.69 12.34
CA TRP A 46 -30.93 3.30 11.01
C TRP A 46 -31.70 2.10 10.48
N THR A 47 -32.03 2.12 9.20
CA THR A 47 -32.49 0.96 8.44
C THR A 47 -31.40 0.59 7.45
N VAL A 48 -30.79 -0.60 7.66
CA VAL A 48 -29.69 -1.12 6.84
C VAL A 48 -30.23 -2.24 5.95
N ARG A 49 -30.00 -2.17 4.64
CA ARG A 49 -30.44 -3.19 3.66
C ARG A 49 -29.24 -3.89 3.04
N THR A 50 -29.43 -5.15 2.69
CA THR A 50 -28.39 -6.00 2.09
C THR A 50 -28.74 -6.42 0.68
N ASN A 51 -27.72 -6.91 -0.05
CA ASN A 51 -27.86 -7.50 -1.39
C ASN A 51 -28.70 -8.80 -1.39
N ARG A 52 -29.01 -9.37 -0.21
CA ARG A 52 -29.87 -10.54 -0.04
C ARG A 52 -31.33 -10.21 0.24
N GLY A 53 -31.67 -8.92 0.30
CA GLY A 53 -33.00 -8.44 0.63
C GLY A 53 -33.30 -8.34 2.13
N ASP A 54 -32.31 -8.67 3.00
CA ASP A 54 -32.46 -8.48 4.44
C ASP A 54 -32.55 -7.01 4.81
N SER A 55 -33.27 -6.70 5.88
CA SER A 55 -33.38 -5.36 6.45
C SER A 55 -33.19 -5.43 7.97
N PHE A 56 -32.31 -4.56 8.49
CA PHE A 56 -32.00 -4.45 9.92
C PHE A 56 -32.29 -3.06 10.40
N ARG A 57 -32.83 -2.95 11.63
CA ARG A 57 -33.04 -1.66 12.31
C ARG A 57 -32.16 -1.59 13.54
N ALA A 58 -31.42 -0.50 13.70
CA ALA A 58 -30.53 -0.27 14.85
C ALA A 58 -30.42 1.21 15.17
N ARG A 59 -30.26 1.54 16.46
CA ARG A 59 -30.00 2.94 16.89
C ARG A 59 -28.64 3.45 16.42
N PHE A 60 -27.69 2.56 16.33
CA PHE A 60 -26.32 2.89 15.91
C PHE A 60 -25.93 2.01 14.71
N CYS A 61 -25.31 2.63 13.71
CA CYS A 61 -24.71 1.96 12.57
C CYS A 61 -23.23 2.34 12.51
N ILE A 62 -22.34 1.38 12.78
CA ILE A 62 -20.89 1.59 12.78
C ILE A 62 -20.32 1.14 11.43
N MET A 63 -19.85 2.11 10.65
CA MET A 63 -19.27 1.87 9.33
C MET A 63 -17.82 1.40 9.42
N ALA A 64 -17.61 0.14 9.81
CA ALA A 64 -16.29 -0.48 9.92
C ALA A 64 -15.83 -1.07 8.57
N THR A 65 -16.04 -0.34 7.46
CA THR A 65 -15.85 -0.80 6.08
C THR A 65 -14.39 -0.88 5.62
N GLY A 66 -13.49 -0.28 6.39
CA GLY A 66 -12.12 -0.06 5.97
C GLY A 66 -12.00 0.99 4.85
N CYS A 67 -10.80 1.44 4.60
CA CYS A 67 -10.51 2.49 3.62
C CYS A 67 -9.84 1.97 2.33
N LEU A 68 -9.53 0.67 2.23
CA LEU A 68 -8.82 0.05 1.12
C LEU A 68 -9.55 -1.24 0.69
N SER A 69 -10.79 -1.12 0.21
CA SER A 69 -11.61 -2.27 -0.17
C SER A 69 -12.18 -2.23 -1.59
N VAL A 70 -12.22 -1.05 -2.22
CA VAL A 70 -12.67 -0.90 -3.60
C VAL A 70 -11.46 -0.80 -4.52
N PRO A 71 -11.21 -1.80 -5.40
CA PRO A 71 -10.07 -1.77 -6.33
C PRO A 71 -10.16 -0.59 -7.29
N ASN A 72 -9.03 0.02 -7.58
CA ASN A 72 -8.93 1.08 -8.59
C ASN A 72 -8.28 0.51 -9.87
N THR A 73 -9.10 0.13 -10.84
CA THR A 73 -8.63 -0.29 -12.15
C THR A 73 -8.60 0.92 -13.09
N PRO A 74 -7.46 1.24 -13.72
CA PRO A 74 -7.37 2.35 -14.66
C PRO A 74 -8.31 2.17 -15.84
N ASP A 75 -8.99 3.25 -16.23
CA ASP A 75 -9.79 3.31 -17.46
C ASP A 75 -8.85 3.53 -18.66
N ILE A 76 -8.31 2.42 -19.18
CA ILE A 76 -7.42 2.42 -20.35
C ILE A 76 -8.13 1.66 -21.46
N PRO A 77 -8.25 2.23 -22.68
CA PRO A 77 -8.92 1.60 -23.81
C PRO A 77 -8.38 0.18 -24.10
N GLY A 78 -9.28 -0.72 -24.49
CA GLY A 78 -8.92 -2.07 -24.94
C GLY A 78 -8.61 -3.08 -23.87
N LEU A 79 -8.77 -2.76 -22.58
CA LEU A 79 -8.50 -3.72 -21.49
C LEU A 79 -9.37 -4.99 -21.61
N ALA A 80 -10.61 -4.84 -22.06
CA ALA A 80 -11.53 -5.97 -22.27
C ALA A 80 -11.12 -6.88 -23.44
N ASP A 81 -10.29 -6.37 -24.36
CA ASP A 81 -9.81 -7.10 -25.54
C ASP A 81 -8.52 -7.88 -25.24
N PHE A 82 -7.87 -7.63 -24.11
CA PHE A 82 -6.63 -8.30 -23.73
C PHE A 82 -6.86 -9.82 -23.57
N GLY A 83 -6.18 -10.60 -24.39
CA GLY A 83 -6.35 -12.07 -24.42
C GLY A 83 -5.58 -12.84 -23.35
N GLY A 84 -4.73 -12.17 -22.57
CA GLY A 84 -3.96 -12.76 -21.47
C GLY A 84 -4.71 -12.75 -20.14
N THR A 85 -4.03 -13.19 -19.09
CA THR A 85 -4.57 -13.17 -17.75
C THR A 85 -4.46 -11.79 -17.13
N VAL A 86 -5.55 -11.24 -16.61
CA VAL A 86 -5.58 -9.98 -15.87
C VAL A 86 -5.76 -10.25 -14.37
N LEU A 87 -4.88 -9.71 -13.57
CA LEU A 87 -4.88 -9.82 -12.11
C LEU A 87 -4.90 -8.41 -11.48
N HIS A 88 -5.49 -8.31 -10.30
CA HIS A 88 -5.42 -7.09 -9.49
C HIS A 88 -4.99 -7.44 -8.07
N THR A 89 -4.01 -6.70 -7.53
CA THR A 89 -3.47 -6.99 -6.17
C THR A 89 -4.51 -6.89 -5.06
N ALA A 90 -5.59 -6.14 -5.27
CA ALA A 90 -6.72 -6.05 -4.34
C ALA A 90 -7.71 -7.22 -4.44
N GLN A 91 -7.63 -8.02 -5.50
CA GLN A 91 -8.52 -9.15 -5.77
C GLN A 91 -7.69 -10.37 -6.18
N TRP A 92 -6.61 -10.62 -5.44
CA TRP A 92 -5.70 -11.71 -5.74
C TRP A 92 -6.41 -13.06 -5.62
N PRO A 93 -6.23 -13.98 -6.59
CA PRO A 93 -6.84 -15.30 -6.53
C PRO A 93 -6.40 -16.08 -5.28
N HIS A 94 -7.30 -16.87 -4.72
CA HIS A 94 -6.96 -17.78 -3.62
C HIS A 94 -6.12 -18.99 -4.07
N GLN A 95 -6.10 -19.26 -5.37
CA GLN A 95 -5.25 -20.29 -5.97
C GLN A 95 -3.86 -19.70 -6.30
N PRO A 96 -2.80 -20.50 -6.24
CA PRO A 96 -1.47 -20.07 -6.65
C PRO A 96 -1.47 -19.56 -8.10
N VAL A 97 -0.78 -18.45 -8.34
CA VAL A 97 -0.58 -17.89 -9.68
C VAL A 97 0.83 -18.29 -10.15
N ASP A 98 0.90 -18.93 -11.31
CA ASP A 98 2.17 -19.33 -11.91
C ASP A 98 2.61 -18.33 -13.00
N PHE A 99 3.74 -17.67 -12.76
CA PHE A 99 4.37 -16.73 -13.69
C PHE A 99 5.49 -17.38 -14.52
N THR A 100 5.77 -18.66 -14.32
CA THR A 100 6.89 -19.36 -14.95
C THR A 100 6.82 -19.28 -16.48
N GLY A 101 7.86 -18.73 -17.08
CA GLY A 101 7.99 -18.60 -18.52
C GLY A 101 7.07 -17.55 -19.17
N LYS A 102 6.34 -16.75 -18.39
CA LYS A 102 5.40 -15.72 -18.88
C LYS A 102 6.08 -14.37 -19.05
N ARG A 103 5.58 -13.58 -20.02
CA ARG A 103 5.83 -12.15 -20.15
C ARG A 103 4.79 -11.43 -19.30
N VAL A 104 5.24 -10.79 -18.24
CA VAL A 104 4.35 -10.19 -17.24
C VAL A 104 4.48 -8.68 -17.27
N GLY A 105 3.35 -7.98 -17.33
CA GLY A 105 3.27 -6.54 -17.12
C GLY A 105 2.76 -6.23 -15.71
N VAL A 106 3.43 -5.35 -14.96
CA VAL A 106 2.94 -4.83 -13.69
C VAL A 106 2.70 -3.34 -13.81
N VAL A 107 1.47 -2.90 -13.59
CA VAL A 107 1.08 -1.48 -13.62
C VAL A 107 0.98 -0.94 -12.20
N GLY A 108 1.88 -0.02 -11.85
CA GLY A 108 1.91 0.63 -10.53
C GLY A 108 3.08 0.19 -9.65
N THR A 109 3.66 1.19 -8.98
CA THR A 109 4.83 1.08 -8.10
C THR A 109 4.55 1.71 -6.72
N GLY A 110 3.34 1.47 -6.19
CA GLY A 110 2.99 1.70 -4.79
C GLY A 110 3.34 0.49 -3.93
N SER A 111 2.90 0.46 -2.67
CA SER A 111 3.21 -0.60 -1.70
C SER A 111 3.02 -2.02 -2.25
N SER A 112 1.91 -2.28 -2.96
CA SER A 112 1.62 -3.61 -3.50
C SER A 112 2.56 -3.95 -4.66
N GLY A 113 2.82 -2.99 -5.57
CA GLY A 113 3.75 -3.19 -6.69
C GLY A 113 5.18 -3.43 -6.21
N ILE A 114 5.69 -2.60 -5.30
CA ILE A 114 7.04 -2.72 -4.74
C ILE A 114 7.27 -4.10 -4.11
N GLN A 115 6.26 -4.69 -3.47
CA GLN A 115 6.38 -6.02 -2.86
C GLN A 115 6.18 -7.16 -3.86
N ALA A 116 5.31 -6.99 -4.86
CA ALA A 116 4.99 -8.04 -5.84
C ALA A 116 6.07 -8.17 -6.93
N ILE A 117 6.66 -7.06 -7.37
CA ILE A 117 7.63 -7.00 -8.47
C ILE A 117 8.82 -7.94 -8.25
N PRO A 118 9.53 -7.95 -7.11
CA PRO A 118 10.64 -8.88 -6.88
C PRO A 118 10.23 -10.34 -6.98
N VAL A 119 9.08 -10.69 -6.39
CA VAL A 119 8.57 -12.07 -6.37
C VAL A 119 8.16 -12.55 -7.77
N ILE A 120 7.49 -11.70 -8.55
CA ILE A 120 7.13 -12.01 -9.94
C ILE A 120 8.38 -12.20 -10.80
N ALA A 121 9.39 -11.36 -10.59
CA ALA A 121 10.65 -11.42 -11.34
C ALA A 121 11.42 -12.73 -11.13
N GLU A 122 11.21 -13.45 -10.01
CA GLU A 122 11.90 -14.71 -9.73
C GLU A 122 11.60 -15.78 -10.78
N THR A 123 10.36 -15.82 -11.31
CA THR A 123 9.89 -16.91 -12.18
C THR A 123 9.41 -16.45 -13.54
N ALA A 124 9.08 -15.17 -13.72
CA ALA A 124 8.68 -14.62 -15.02
C ALA A 124 9.83 -14.74 -16.03
N ARG A 125 9.49 -15.04 -17.31
CA ARG A 125 10.45 -15.00 -18.41
C ARG A 125 10.91 -13.57 -18.70
N GLN A 126 10.00 -12.62 -18.57
CA GLN A 126 10.22 -11.20 -18.77
C GLN A 126 9.23 -10.42 -17.93
N LEU A 127 9.69 -9.38 -17.26
CA LEU A 127 8.87 -8.48 -16.46
C LEU A 127 8.98 -7.05 -16.99
N THR A 128 7.84 -6.45 -17.33
CA THR A 128 7.75 -5.02 -17.65
C THR A 128 6.99 -4.29 -16.57
N VAL A 129 7.64 -3.33 -15.94
CA VAL A 129 7.05 -2.50 -14.89
C VAL A 129 6.65 -1.15 -15.46
N PHE A 130 5.37 -0.83 -15.39
CA PHE A 130 4.80 0.45 -15.85
C PHE A 130 4.64 1.40 -14.66
N GLN A 131 5.50 2.42 -14.60
CA GLN A 131 5.57 3.37 -13.49
C GLN A 131 5.11 4.75 -13.91
N ARG A 132 4.08 5.30 -13.24
CA ARG A 132 3.69 6.70 -13.38
C ARG A 132 4.43 7.63 -12.42
N THR A 133 4.60 7.18 -11.19
CA THR A 133 5.22 7.98 -10.12
C THR A 133 6.04 7.05 -9.23
N PRO A 134 7.35 7.25 -9.09
CA PRO A 134 8.17 6.53 -8.15
C PRO A 134 7.73 6.81 -6.70
N ASN A 135 8.00 5.89 -5.80
CA ASN A 135 7.76 6.06 -4.37
C ASN A 135 9.03 5.79 -3.58
N PHE A 136 9.18 6.46 -2.44
CA PHE A 136 10.24 6.12 -1.50
C PHE A 136 9.99 4.73 -0.93
N SER A 137 11.01 3.89 -0.97
CA SER A 137 11.04 2.60 -0.32
C SER A 137 12.31 2.44 0.51
N LEU A 138 12.20 1.76 1.62
CA LEU A 138 13.28 1.54 2.58
C LEU A 138 13.50 0.03 2.74
N PRO A 139 14.75 -0.42 2.96
CA PRO A 139 15.00 -1.86 3.11
C PRO A 139 14.26 -2.40 4.33
N SER A 140 13.53 -3.50 4.17
CA SER A 140 12.80 -4.14 5.27
C SER A 140 13.76 -4.72 6.31
N ARG A 141 14.91 -5.23 5.87
CA ARG A 141 15.81 -6.03 6.71
C ARG A 141 15.02 -7.11 7.45
N ASN A 142 14.08 -7.75 6.73
CA ASN A 142 13.28 -8.82 7.31
C ASN A 142 14.19 -9.98 7.75
N ARG A 143 13.87 -10.58 8.88
CA ARG A 143 14.60 -11.69 9.44
C ARG A 143 13.69 -12.52 10.35
N PRO A 144 14.01 -13.81 10.56
CA PRO A 144 13.38 -14.59 11.61
C PRO A 144 13.53 -13.90 12.97
N LEU A 145 12.51 -14.01 13.80
CA LEU A 145 12.58 -13.59 15.20
C LEU A 145 13.23 -14.71 16.03
N THR A 146 14.11 -14.31 16.94
CA THR A 146 14.79 -15.21 17.87
C THR A 146 14.05 -15.27 19.20
N GLU A 147 14.38 -16.25 20.04
CA GLU A 147 13.88 -16.32 21.42
C GLU A 147 14.23 -15.05 22.23
N GLN A 148 15.39 -14.48 21.95
CA GLN A 148 15.80 -13.21 22.58
C GLN A 148 14.91 -12.03 22.17
N ASP A 149 14.49 -11.95 20.88
CA ASP A 149 13.55 -10.94 20.41
C ASP A 149 12.21 -11.06 21.15
N HIS A 150 11.71 -12.28 21.30
CA HIS A 150 10.46 -12.54 22.03
C HIS A 150 10.57 -12.15 23.51
N ALA A 151 11.64 -12.57 24.18
CA ALA A 151 11.86 -12.24 25.59
C ALA A 151 12.00 -10.72 25.82
N GLN A 152 12.69 -10.00 24.93
CA GLN A 152 12.81 -8.54 24.98
C GLN A 152 11.47 -7.86 24.77
N PHE A 153 10.66 -8.35 23.83
CA PHE A 153 9.33 -7.79 23.57
C PHE A 153 8.41 -8.00 24.78
N GLU A 154 8.39 -9.20 25.36
CA GLU A 154 7.59 -9.50 26.55
C GLU A 154 8.00 -8.63 27.75
N ALA A 155 9.30 -8.52 28.01
CA ALA A 155 9.81 -7.70 29.09
C ALA A 155 9.53 -6.19 28.94
N GLY A 156 9.46 -5.69 27.71
CA GLY A 156 9.18 -4.29 27.38
C GLY A 156 7.73 -3.96 27.05
N PHE A 157 6.81 -4.94 27.08
CA PHE A 157 5.48 -4.80 26.50
C PHE A 157 4.62 -3.71 27.15
N GLU A 158 4.61 -3.62 28.49
CA GLU A 158 3.83 -2.58 29.19
C GLU A 158 4.33 -1.18 28.89
N ALA A 159 5.65 -0.96 28.94
CA ALA A 159 6.25 0.33 28.58
C ALA A 159 6.00 0.70 27.11
N TYR A 160 5.98 -0.30 26.21
CA TYR A 160 5.63 -0.12 24.83
C TYR A 160 4.16 0.34 24.68
N LEU A 161 3.21 -0.32 25.34
CA LEU A 161 1.80 0.08 25.32
C LEU A 161 1.59 1.49 25.86
N GLU A 162 2.26 1.86 26.95
CA GLU A 162 2.21 3.23 27.50
C GLU A 162 2.74 4.25 26.49
N SER A 163 3.86 3.94 25.81
CA SER A 163 4.43 4.82 24.78
C SER A 163 3.48 5.06 23.60
N LEU A 164 2.64 4.08 23.24
CA LEU A 164 1.67 4.21 22.16
C LEU A 164 0.57 5.22 22.48
N GLN A 165 0.17 5.33 23.74
CA GLN A 165 -0.87 6.28 24.19
C GLN A 165 -0.43 7.74 24.04
N HIS A 166 0.87 7.99 24.01
CA HIS A 166 1.47 9.32 23.89
C HIS A 166 2.06 9.61 22.50
N SER A 167 1.68 8.83 21.50
CA SER A 167 2.21 9.00 20.15
C SER A 167 1.09 9.24 19.13
N ASP A 168 1.30 10.22 18.22
CA ASP A 168 0.29 10.63 17.23
C ASP A 168 -0.05 9.51 16.22
N PHE A 169 0.90 8.62 15.94
CA PHE A 169 0.75 7.51 14.97
C PHE A 169 1.08 6.14 15.58
N GLY A 170 1.02 6.01 16.89
CA GLY A 170 1.35 4.76 17.56
C GLY A 170 2.85 4.44 17.62
N ARG A 171 3.75 5.30 17.15
CA ARG A 171 5.21 5.10 17.19
C ARG A 171 6.06 6.38 17.15
N VAL A 172 5.50 7.52 16.80
CA VAL A 172 6.27 8.76 16.66
C VAL A 172 6.31 9.45 18.00
N PRO A 173 7.49 9.66 18.60
CA PRO A 173 7.60 10.58 19.73
C PRO A 173 7.06 11.94 19.32
N PRO A 174 6.28 12.64 20.16
CA PRO A 174 5.85 13.99 19.86
C PRO A 174 7.10 14.82 19.56
N GLY A 175 7.27 15.19 18.30
CA GLY A 175 8.39 15.98 17.84
C GLY A 175 8.05 17.45 17.99
N ALA A 176 8.90 18.21 18.64
CA ALA A 176 8.79 19.65 18.56
C ALA A 176 9.11 20.09 17.14
N ALA A 177 8.12 20.63 16.41
CA ALA A 177 8.35 21.25 15.09
C ALA A 177 9.45 22.32 15.12
N THR A 178 9.74 22.83 16.32
CA THR A 178 10.78 23.83 16.62
C THR A 178 12.15 23.22 17.00
N ALA A 179 12.32 21.90 16.89
CA ALA A 179 13.62 21.28 17.17
C ALA A 179 14.70 21.85 16.24
N PRO A 180 15.93 22.08 16.75
CA PRO A 180 17.03 22.55 15.92
C PRO A 180 17.31 21.63 14.73
N VAL A 181 17.63 22.21 13.58
CA VAL A 181 18.03 21.42 12.41
C VAL A 181 19.50 21.01 12.59
N PRO A 182 19.81 19.71 12.68
CA PRO A 182 21.17 19.25 12.82
C PRO A 182 21.99 19.55 11.55
N PRO A 183 23.31 19.66 11.65
CA PRO A 183 24.20 19.72 10.49
C PRO A 183 23.99 18.53 9.53
N ARG A 184 24.21 18.75 8.23
CA ARG A 184 23.94 17.75 7.18
C ARG A 184 24.70 16.43 7.38
N ASP A 185 25.94 16.50 7.81
CA ASP A 185 26.78 15.34 8.11
C ASP A 185 26.25 14.51 9.27
N VAL A 186 25.75 15.16 10.33
CA VAL A 186 25.09 14.50 11.47
C VAL A 186 23.79 13.83 11.03
N GLN A 187 22.98 14.51 10.20
CA GLN A 187 21.79 13.92 9.62
C GLN A 187 22.12 12.67 8.80
N TRP A 188 23.14 12.77 7.94
CA TRP A 188 23.57 11.68 7.06
C TRP A 188 24.03 10.45 7.83
N GLN A 189 24.86 10.63 8.85
CA GLN A 189 25.31 9.54 9.72
C GLN A 189 24.13 8.86 10.43
N ARG A 190 23.16 9.65 10.89
CA ARG A 190 21.95 9.10 11.54
C ARG A 190 21.10 8.31 10.56
N TYR A 191 20.88 8.82 9.34
CA TYR A 191 20.13 8.10 8.30
C TYR A 191 20.83 6.81 7.89
N GLU A 192 22.16 6.80 7.77
CA GLU A 192 22.91 5.58 7.46
C GLU A 192 22.73 4.50 8.53
N ALA A 193 22.82 4.85 9.81
CA ALA A 193 22.58 3.91 10.90
C ALA A 193 21.18 3.31 10.85
N LEU A 194 20.15 4.14 10.60
CA LEU A 194 18.76 3.69 10.51
C LEU A 194 18.47 2.91 9.21
N TRP A 195 19.19 3.20 8.13
CA TRP A 195 19.14 2.41 6.90
C TRP A 195 19.63 0.98 7.12
N GLN A 196 20.69 0.81 7.91
CA GLN A 196 21.18 -0.52 8.27
C GLN A 196 20.23 -1.27 9.21
N GLU A 197 19.54 -0.57 10.10
CA GLU A 197 18.49 -1.13 10.94
C GLU A 197 17.29 -1.61 10.12
N GLY A 198 16.94 -0.88 9.07
CA GLY A 198 15.83 -1.16 8.17
C GLY A 198 14.44 -0.77 8.71
N GLY A 199 13.45 -1.03 7.90
CA GLY A 199 12.06 -0.65 8.17
C GLY A 199 11.84 0.86 8.05
N GLY A 200 10.81 1.38 8.71
CA GLY A 200 10.42 2.80 8.67
C GLY A 200 11.24 3.72 9.60
N ALA A 201 12.36 3.24 10.15
CA ALA A 201 13.09 3.93 11.23
C ALA A 201 13.58 5.34 10.84
N ILE A 202 13.88 5.58 9.57
CA ILE A 202 14.29 6.91 9.07
C ILE A 202 13.25 8.00 9.37
N LEU A 203 11.96 7.69 9.35
CA LEU A 203 10.89 8.64 9.66
C LEU A 203 10.92 9.15 11.10
N TYR A 204 11.71 8.51 11.96
CA TYR A 204 11.87 8.85 13.37
C TYR A 204 13.28 9.33 13.71
N ALA A 205 14.09 9.58 12.68
CA ALA A 205 15.46 10.02 12.86
C ALA A 205 15.58 11.33 13.64
N PHE A 206 14.66 12.25 13.34
CA PHE A 206 14.58 13.58 13.96
C PHE A 206 13.11 13.97 14.20
N PRO A 207 12.82 14.68 15.29
CA PRO A 207 11.45 15.05 15.65
C PRO A 207 10.71 15.85 14.57
N ASN A 208 11.44 16.65 13.80
CA ASN A 208 10.90 17.57 12.79
C ASN A 208 11.05 17.07 11.34
N ILE A 209 11.35 15.79 11.12
CA ILE A 209 11.60 15.27 9.77
C ILE A 209 10.37 15.40 8.83
N LEU A 210 9.16 15.33 9.38
CA LEU A 210 7.91 15.45 8.59
C LEU A 210 7.39 16.89 8.51
N THR A 211 7.94 17.82 9.27
CA THR A 211 7.43 19.19 9.40
C THR A 211 8.43 20.26 8.97
N HIS A 212 9.71 19.91 8.78
CA HIS A 212 10.75 20.85 8.42
C HIS A 212 11.44 20.47 7.10
N HIS A 213 11.27 21.30 6.07
CA HIS A 213 11.81 21.04 4.73
C HIS A 213 13.31 20.71 4.73
N GLY A 214 14.16 21.51 5.41
CA GLY A 214 15.60 21.29 5.41
C GLY A 214 16.05 19.96 6.02
N VAL A 215 15.27 19.35 6.91
CA VAL A 215 15.53 18.00 7.43
C VAL A 215 15.03 16.95 6.44
N ASN A 216 13.82 17.15 5.91
CA ASN A 216 13.23 16.22 4.95
C ASN A 216 13.99 16.14 3.63
N ASP A 217 14.46 17.27 3.10
CA ASP A 217 15.22 17.32 1.85
C ASP A 217 16.51 16.52 1.94
N VAL A 218 17.22 16.61 3.08
CA VAL A 218 18.42 15.78 3.32
C VAL A 218 18.07 14.30 3.40
N ALA A 219 16.94 13.92 4.02
CA ALA A 219 16.48 12.54 4.04
C ALA A 219 16.10 12.04 2.62
N CYS A 220 15.44 12.88 1.82
CA CYS A 220 15.14 12.59 0.42
C CYS A 220 16.41 12.35 -0.40
N ASP A 221 17.42 13.25 -0.26
CA ASP A 221 18.70 13.12 -0.96
C ASP A 221 19.42 11.83 -0.56
N PHE A 222 19.41 11.52 0.74
CA PHE A 222 19.99 10.27 1.26
C PHE A 222 19.35 9.04 0.59
N VAL A 223 18.01 8.93 0.60
CA VAL A 223 17.33 7.78 0.02
C VAL A 223 17.53 7.71 -1.51
N ARG A 224 17.53 8.85 -2.22
CA ARG A 224 17.85 8.88 -3.65
C ARG A 224 19.29 8.41 -3.93
N GLY A 225 20.23 8.77 -3.05
CA GLY A 225 21.61 8.25 -3.10
C GLY A 225 21.63 6.73 -3.02
N LYS A 226 20.90 6.16 -2.06
CA LYS A 226 20.77 4.69 -1.90
C LYS A 226 20.12 3.99 -3.09
N ILE A 227 19.14 4.62 -3.71
CA ILE A 227 18.52 4.08 -4.95
C ILE A 227 19.58 4.02 -6.08
N ARG A 228 20.37 5.09 -6.27
CA ARG A 228 21.42 5.13 -7.28
C ARG A 228 22.60 4.20 -6.99
N GLU A 229 22.84 3.88 -5.72
CA GLU A 229 23.82 2.85 -5.33
C GLU A 229 23.31 1.43 -5.67
N ALA A 230 22.00 1.18 -5.53
CA ALA A 230 21.39 -0.13 -5.73
C ALA A 230 21.14 -0.45 -7.21
N VAL A 231 20.83 0.54 -8.06
CA VAL A 231 20.44 0.36 -9.46
C VAL A 231 21.59 0.75 -10.39
N HIS A 232 22.04 -0.20 -11.22
CA HIS A 232 23.27 -0.04 -12.03
C HIS A 232 23.07 0.89 -13.23
N ASP A 233 21.89 0.82 -13.90
CA ASP A 233 21.61 1.71 -15.02
C ASP A 233 21.19 3.10 -14.52
N PRO A 234 21.95 4.17 -14.86
CA PRO A 234 21.67 5.50 -14.34
C PRO A 234 20.30 6.05 -14.72
N LEU A 235 19.78 5.73 -15.91
CA LEU A 235 18.48 6.22 -16.37
C LEU A 235 17.36 5.55 -15.58
N THR A 236 17.43 4.25 -15.38
CA THR A 236 16.50 3.50 -14.54
C THR A 236 16.57 3.97 -13.08
N ALA A 237 17.77 4.20 -12.54
CA ALA A 237 17.95 4.72 -11.19
C ALA A 237 17.28 6.09 -11.00
N ASP A 238 17.46 7.00 -11.96
CA ASP A 238 16.84 8.33 -11.91
C ASP A 238 15.31 8.25 -12.04
N ASP A 239 14.79 7.35 -12.87
CA ASP A 239 13.35 7.10 -12.98
C ASP A 239 12.73 6.54 -11.70
N LEU A 240 13.50 5.77 -10.93
CA LEU A 240 13.07 5.21 -9.65
C LEU A 240 13.21 6.21 -8.49
N CYS A 241 13.93 7.32 -8.67
CA CYS A 241 14.08 8.36 -7.65
C CYS A 241 12.84 9.25 -7.56
N PRO A 242 12.14 9.32 -6.40
CA PRO A 242 11.05 10.26 -6.21
C PRO A 242 11.56 11.72 -6.16
N THR A 243 11.03 12.57 -7.03
CA THR A 243 11.43 14.00 -7.13
C THR A 243 10.27 14.97 -6.92
N ASN A 244 9.03 14.49 -6.89
CA ASN A 244 7.82 15.30 -6.90
C ASN A 244 7.07 15.35 -5.56
N HIS A 245 7.62 14.76 -4.52
CA HIS A 245 7.03 14.77 -3.18
C HIS A 245 8.10 14.55 -2.10
N PRO A 246 7.93 15.13 -0.91
CA PRO A 246 8.76 14.86 0.26
C PRO A 246 8.65 13.43 0.78
N LEU A 247 9.66 12.99 1.53
CA LEU A 247 9.62 11.71 2.26
C LEU A 247 8.50 11.75 3.32
N GLY A 248 7.66 10.73 3.34
CA GLY A 248 6.57 10.59 4.31
C GLY A 248 5.23 11.20 3.89
N VAL A 249 5.17 12.04 2.85
CA VAL A 249 3.88 12.55 2.29
C VAL A 249 3.04 11.42 1.68
N LYS A 250 3.70 10.47 1.04
CA LYS A 250 3.08 9.18 0.70
C LYS A 250 3.53 8.15 1.72
N ARG A 251 2.68 7.13 1.96
CA ARG A 251 3.06 6.01 2.82
C ARG A 251 4.39 5.44 2.37
N ILE A 252 5.37 5.46 3.25
CA ILE A 252 6.66 4.82 3.01
C ILE A 252 6.46 3.32 2.88
N CYS A 253 7.05 2.76 1.84
CA CYS A 253 7.10 1.32 1.63
C CYS A 253 8.37 0.75 2.26
N VAL A 254 8.29 -0.51 2.67
CA VAL A 254 9.47 -1.31 2.97
C VAL A 254 9.56 -2.43 1.95
N ASP A 255 10.76 -2.70 1.47
CA ASP A 255 10.98 -3.67 0.40
C ASP A 255 12.06 -4.70 0.75
N SER A 256 12.07 -5.76 -0.04
CA SER A 256 13.07 -6.82 0.01
C SER A 256 13.59 -7.04 -1.41
N GLY A 257 14.51 -6.17 -1.85
CA GLY A 257 15.17 -6.30 -3.15
C GLY A 257 14.42 -5.65 -4.32
N TYR A 258 13.54 -4.67 -4.06
CA TYR A 258 12.80 -3.98 -5.12
C TYR A 258 13.72 -3.26 -6.12
N PHE A 259 14.64 -2.47 -5.64
CA PHE A 259 15.56 -1.71 -6.49
C PHE A 259 16.53 -2.62 -7.22
N GLU A 260 17.08 -3.62 -6.55
CA GLU A 260 18.01 -4.61 -7.11
C GLU A 260 17.36 -5.44 -8.21
N THR A 261 16.03 -5.62 -8.19
CA THR A 261 15.29 -6.33 -9.24
C THR A 261 15.48 -5.69 -10.62
N PHE A 262 15.64 -4.36 -10.70
CA PHE A 262 15.86 -3.66 -11.97
C PHE A 262 17.26 -3.82 -12.55
N ASN A 263 18.19 -4.50 -11.87
CA ASN A 263 19.48 -4.89 -12.42
C ASN A 263 19.41 -6.18 -13.24
N ARG A 264 18.28 -6.88 -13.23
CA ARG A 264 18.07 -8.11 -13.99
C ARG A 264 17.86 -7.79 -15.48
N PRO A 265 18.45 -8.56 -16.41
CA PRO A 265 18.32 -8.32 -17.87
C PRO A 265 16.91 -8.61 -18.39
N ASP A 266 16.11 -9.37 -17.65
CA ASP A 266 14.73 -9.74 -17.97
C ASP A 266 13.69 -8.79 -17.35
N VAL A 267 14.12 -7.70 -16.68
CA VAL A 267 13.25 -6.68 -16.06
C VAL A 267 13.43 -5.34 -16.76
N THR A 268 12.33 -4.74 -17.17
CA THR A 268 12.32 -3.43 -17.86
C THR A 268 11.39 -2.46 -17.12
N LEU A 269 11.85 -1.24 -16.87
CA LEU A 269 11.04 -0.14 -16.36
C LEU A 269 10.55 0.74 -17.51
N ILE A 270 9.25 1.02 -17.56
CA ILE A 270 8.63 1.99 -18.46
C ILE A 270 8.13 3.17 -17.65
N ASN A 271 8.69 4.34 -17.91
CA ASN A 271 8.24 5.58 -17.27
C ASN A 271 7.04 6.15 -18.03
N LEU A 272 5.83 5.96 -17.49
CA LEU A 272 4.56 6.36 -18.12
C LEU A 272 4.40 7.88 -18.30
N ARG A 273 5.29 8.70 -17.77
CA ARG A 273 5.31 10.14 -18.03
C ARG A 273 5.99 10.48 -19.36
N ARG A 274 6.89 9.62 -19.82
CA ARG A 274 7.56 9.76 -21.12
C ARG A 274 6.93 8.84 -22.15
N GLU A 275 6.57 7.63 -21.77
CA GLU A 275 6.02 6.59 -22.63
C GLU A 275 4.66 6.11 -22.06
N PRO A 276 3.57 6.89 -22.23
CA PRO A 276 2.25 6.54 -21.71
C PRO A 276 1.69 5.30 -22.41
N ILE A 277 0.88 4.53 -21.68
CA ILE A 277 0.04 3.48 -22.24
C ILE A 277 -1.10 4.15 -23.01
N GLU A 278 -1.24 3.83 -24.28
CA GLU A 278 -2.33 4.31 -25.12
C GLU A 278 -3.53 3.36 -25.08
N ARG A 279 -3.28 2.06 -25.16
CA ARG A 279 -4.34 1.05 -25.17
C ARG A 279 -3.80 -0.35 -24.85
N PHE A 280 -4.68 -1.22 -24.42
CA PHE A 280 -4.44 -2.67 -24.43
C PHE A 280 -4.83 -3.25 -25.79
N THR A 281 -4.21 -4.36 -26.14
CA THR A 281 -4.46 -5.12 -27.36
C THR A 281 -4.62 -6.61 -26.99
N PRO A 282 -5.12 -7.48 -27.88
CA PRO A 282 -5.24 -8.89 -27.58
C PRO A 282 -3.94 -9.57 -27.13
N THR A 283 -2.78 -9.05 -27.53
CA THR A 283 -1.47 -9.65 -27.26
C THR A 283 -0.58 -8.85 -26.31
N GLY A 284 -1.04 -7.70 -25.77
CA GLY A 284 -0.22 -6.88 -24.87
C GLY A 284 -0.66 -5.44 -24.72
N VAL A 285 0.31 -4.55 -24.60
CA VAL A 285 0.14 -3.12 -24.35
C VAL A 285 0.77 -2.31 -25.47
N GLN A 286 -0.01 -1.41 -26.08
CA GLN A 286 0.52 -0.38 -26.97
C GLN A 286 0.82 0.87 -26.13
N THR A 287 2.09 1.24 -26.10
CA THR A 287 2.53 2.54 -25.58
C THR A 287 2.65 3.54 -26.73
N SER A 288 2.93 4.81 -26.42
CA SER A 288 3.20 5.84 -27.44
C SER A 288 4.43 5.53 -28.31
N GLU A 289 5.33 4.64 -27.88
CA GLU A 289 6.57 4.35 -28.59
C GLU A 289 6.61 2.95 -29.23
N ARG A 290 5.94 1.96 -28.61
CA ARG A 290 6.07 0.57 -29.04
C ARG A 290 4.94 -0.33 -28.55
N MET A 291 4.83 -1.49 -29.21
CA MET A 291 4.02 -2.60 -28.75
C MET A 291 4.83 -3.48 -27.79
N ILE A 292 4.27 -3.78 -26.63
CA ILE A 292 4.86 -4.67 -25.62
C ILE A 292 3.97 -5.90 -25.51
N GLU A 293 4.50 -7.06 -25.90
CA GLU A 293 3.77 -8.32 -25.81
C GLU A 293 3.75 -8.83 -24.36
N LEU A 294 2.57 -9.21 -23.88
CA LEU A 294 2.34 -9.70 -22.53
C LEU A 294 1.43 -10.94 -22.56
N ASP A 295 1.72 -11.89 -21.68
CA ASP A 295 0.88 -13.06 -21.42
C ASP A 295 0.00 -12.82 -20.18
N MET A 296 0.48 -11.98 -19.26
CA MET A 296 -0.22 -11.64 -18.01
C MET A 296 -0.06 -10.15 -17.68
N LEU A 297 -1.10 -9.58 -17.07
CA LEU A 297 -1.14 -8.20 -16.60
C LEU A 297 -1.54 -8.16 -15.13
N VAL A 298 -0.76 -7.49 -14.31
CA VAL A 298 -1.02 -7.30 -12.87
C VAL A 298 -1.24 -5.83 -12.59
N PHE A 299 -2.43 -5.45 -12.16
CA PHE A 299 -2.70 -4.12 -11.66
C PHE A 299 -2.34 -4.03 -10.18
N ALA A 300 -1.34 -3.20 -9.86
CA ALA A 300 -0.96 -2.77 -8.53
C ALA A 300 -1.35 -1.30 -8.31
N THR A 301 -2.53 -0.92 -8.82
CA THR A 301 -3.02 0.45 -8.95
C THR A 301 -3.81 0.94 -7.74
N SER A 302 -3.68 0.21 -6.61
CA SER A 302 -4.28 0.60 -5.33
C SER A 302 -5.81 0.50 -5.31
N PHE A 303 -6.44 1.34 -4.51
CA PHE A 303 -7.87 1.34 -4.22
C PHE A 303 -8.44 2.75 -4.44
N ASP A 304 -9.75 2.85 -4.58
CA ASP A 304 -10.49 4.07 -4.30
C ASP A 304 -10.48 4.28 -2.77
N ALA A 305 -9.39 4.90 -2.32
CA ALA A 305 -9.05 4.96 -0.91
C ALA A 305 -9.97 5.92 -0.13
N ILE A 306 -10.20 5.62 1.15
CA ILE A 306 -10.96 6.40 2.13
C ILE A 306 -12.45 6.42 1.82
N THR A 307 -12.88 7.02 0.72
CA THR A 307 -14.28 7.29 0.39
C THR A 307 -14.97 6.15 -0.37
N GLY A 308 -14.23 5.41 -1.18
CA GLY A 308 -14.79 4.44 -2.12
C GLY A 308 -15.72 3.39 -1.50
N ALA A 309 -15.34 2.83 -0.35
CA ALA A 309 -16.15 1.84 0.34
C ALA A 309 -17.51 2.40 0.81
N LEU A 310 -17.54 3.63 1.30
CA LEU A 310 -18.75 4.29 1.79
C LEU A 310 -19.61 4.82 0.63
N LEU A 311 -18.99 5.40 -0.40
CA LEU A 311 -19.70 5.92 -1.57
C LEU A 311 -20.25 4.80 -2.50
N ALA A 312 -19.77 3.55 -2.34
CA ALA A 312 -20.33 2.38 -3.00
C ALA A 312 -21.69 1.95 -2.43
N MET A 313 -22.12 2.50 -1.30
CA MET A 313 -23.41 2.26 -0.67
C MET A 313 -24.29 3.50 -0.76
N ASP A 314 -25.64 3.30 -0.80
CA ASP A 314 -26.58 4.40 -0.70
C ASP A 314 -26.82 4.74 0.77
N ILE A 315 -26.10 5.73 1.27
CA ILE A 315 -26.20 6.18 2.65
C ILE A 315 -26.94 7.52 2.68
N SER A 316 -28.05 7.56 3.44
CA SER A 316 -28.82 8.78 3.69
C SER A 316 -28.90 9.06 5.19
N GLY A 317 -28.46 10.25 5.57
CA GLY A 317 -28.51 10.74 6.94
C GLY A 317 -29.80 11.48 7.26
N ARG A 318 -29.72 12.42 8.20
CA ARG A 318 -30.83 13.29 8.59
C ARG A 318 -31.34 14.11 7.41
N ASP A 319 -32.62 14.44 7.46
CA ASP A 319 -33.32 15.22 6.43
C ASP A 319 -33.22 14.59 5.01
N GLY A 320 -32.93 13.26 4.94
CA GLY A 320 -32.76 12.55 3.68
C GLY A 320 -31.50 12.91 2.90
N ARG A 321 -30.59 13.71 3.45
CA ARG A 321 -29.34 14.10 2.76
C ARG A 321 -28.42 12.89 2.55
N THR A 322 -28.02 12.66 1.32
CA THR A 322 -27.15 11.55 0.99
C THR A 322 -25.68 11.85 1.34
N LEU A 323 -24.89 10.81 1.60
CA LEU A 323 -23.45 10.94 1.82
C LEU A 323 -22.74 11.47 0.56
N LYS A 324 -23.20 11.07 -0.63
CA LYS A 324 -22.67 11.55 -1.93
C LYS A 324 -22.85 13.06 -2.09
N GLU A 325 -23.99 13.60 -1.69
CA GLU A 325 -24.24 15.05 -1.69
C GLU A 325 -23.41 15.76 -0.62
N ALA A 326 -23.28 15.16 0.57
CA ALA A 326 -22.50 15.74 1.65
C ALA A 326 -21.00 15.82 1.33
N TRP A 327 -20.50 14.88 0.56
CA TRP A 327 -19.09 14.75 0.19
C TRP A 327 -18.79 15.09 -1.27
N ALA A 328 -19.67 15.89 -1.92
CA ALA A 328 -19.47 16.28 -3.32
C ALA A 328 -18.12 16.97 -3.56
N ASP A 329 -17.68 17.78 -2.59
CA ASP A 329 -16.41 18.51 -2.61
C ASP A 329 -15.31 17.87 -1.75
N GLY A 330 -15.54 16.65 -1.29
CA GLY A 330 -14.64 15.87 -0.40
C GLY A 330 -15.26 15.61 0.99
N PRO A 331 -14.71 14.64 1.74
CA PRO A 331 -15.17 14.29 3.08
C PRO A 331 -14.74 15.33 4.12
#